data_5e94b670783fad3a39361fc85a0e7eb8
#
_entry.id   5e94b670783fad3a39361fc85a0e7eb8
#
_cell.length_a   1.000
_cell.length_b   1.000
_cell.length_c   1.000
_cell.angle_alpha   90.00
_cell.angle_beta   90.00
_cell.angle_gamma   90.00
#
_symmetry.space_group_name_H-M   'P 1'
#
loop_
_entity.id
_entity.type
_entity.pdbx_description
1 polymer ?
#
loop_
_entity_poly.entity_id
_entity_poly.type
_entity_poly.pdbx_seq_one_letter_code
_entity_poly.pdbx_strand_id
1 'polypeptide(L)'
;MGTIKGVAMRLIAFLLLATTAAAQAQDAAIPTVPATVKTAATGNLPADFYPRASCKKPDGKFLKRTPASRDIPEYNKKVQAYNQAAHIFNLCVTTYTAQAQRDMEVIREAVNAANAD
;
A
#
# COMPACT_ATOMS: atom_id res chain seq x y z
N MET A 1 21.06 55.66 -21.93
CA MET A 1 20.82 56.60 -20.83
C MET A 1 19.62 56.20 -20.09
N GLY A 2 19.72 55.60 -18.91
CA GLY A 2 18.61 55.14 -18.06
C GLY A 2 19.12 54.98 -16.63
N THR A 3 18.88 55.99 -15.85
CA THR A 3 19.36 56.20 -14.47
C THR A 3 18.56 55.27 -13.52
N ILE A 4 19.23 54.35 -12.87
CA ILE A 4 18.63 53.53 -11.82
C ILE A 4 18.77 54.26 -10.49
N LYS A 5 17.67 54.83 -10.01
CA LYS A 5 17.58 55.50 -8.71
C LYS A 5 17.53 54.46 -7.58
N GLY A 6 18.35 54.67 -6.57
CA GLY A 6 18.58 53.86 -5.42
C GLY A 6 17.34 53.54 -4.61
N VAL A 7 17.29 52.30 -4.15
CA VAL A 7 16.35 51.84 -3.14
C VAL A 7 17.04 51.90 -1.79
N ALA A 8 16.51 52.74 -0.95
CA ALA A 8 16.99 52.97 0.42
C ALA A 8 16.78 51.69 1.27
N MET A 9 17.91 51.21 1.78
CA MET A 9 18.01 50.10 2.72
C MET A 9 17.50 50.57 4.11
N ARG A 10 16.26 50.23 4.44
CA ARG A 10 15.73 50.41 5.78
C ARG A 10 16.15 49.23 6.67
N LEU A 11 17.15 49.50 7.51
CA LEU A 11 17.54 48.66 8.64
C LEU A 11 16.40 48.66 9.64
N ILE A 12 15.62 47.56 9.72
CA ILE A 12 14.70 47.33 10.79
C ILE A 12 15.44 46.47 11.84
N ALA A 13 15.80 47.13 12.92
CA ALA A 13 16.36 46.48 14.10
C ALA A 13 15.23 45.65 14.75
N PHE A 14 15.25 44.33 14.59
CA PHE A 14 14.39 43.42 15.35
C PHE A 14 14.98 43.24 16.74
N LEU A 15 14.30 43.83 17.71
CA LEU A 15 14.54 43.63 19.13
C LEU A 15 14.07 42.21 19.51
N LEU A 16 15.01 41.30 19.72
CA LEU A 16 14.74 39.94 20.20
C LEU A 16 14.34 39.97 21.66
N LEU A 17 13.04 39.97 21.94
CA LEU A 17 12.52 39.60 23.27
C LEU A 17 12.64 38.07 23.36
N ALA A 18 13.61 37.59 24.10
CA ALA A 18 13.69 36.22 24.56
C ALA A 18 12.63 35.94 25.59
N THR A 19 11.46 35.45 25.17
CA THR A 19 10.49 34.85 26.10
C THR A 19 10.91 33.40 26.30
N THR A 20 11.50 33.11 27.46
CA THR A 20 11.69 31.74 27.96
C THR A 20 10.33 31.17 28.27
N ALA A 21 9.72 30.48 27.27
CA ALA A 21 8.60 29.59 27.52
C ALA A 21 9.11 28.37 28.29
N ALA A 22 8.85 28.31 29.57
CA ALA A 22 8.99 27.09 30.36
C ALA A 22 8.10 26.03 29.69
N ALA A 23 8.71 25.07 29.02
CA ALA A 23 8.05 23.86 28.55
C ALA A 23 7.59 23.09 29.80
N GLN A 24 6.35 23.27 30.20
CA GLN A 24 5.68 22.33 31.10
C GLN A 24 5.54 21.04 30.30
N ALA A 25 6.41 20.07 30.56
CA ALA A 25 6.18 18.70 30.22
C ALA A 25 4.89 18.29 30.95
N GLN A 26 3.78 18.40 30.24
CA GLN A 26 2.58 17.69 30.62
C GLN A 26 2.94 16.21 30.34
N ASP A 27 3.24 15.56 31.44
CA ASP A 27 3.26 14.10 31.53
C ASP A 27 1.80 13.68 31.30
N ALA A 28 1.42 13.70 29.99
CA ALA A 28 0.19 13.09 29.55
C ALA A 28 0.40 11.62 29.79
N ALA A 29 -0.07 11.14 30.94
CA ALA A 29 -0.18 9.73 31.22
C ALA A 29 -0.83 9.08 30.00
N ILE A 30 0.00 8.46 29.17
CA ILE A 30 -0.47 7.60 28.08
C ILE A 30 -1.37 6.61 28.79
N PRO A 31 -2.68 6.56 28.48
CA PRO A 31 -3.53 5.55 29.09
C PRO A 31 -2.87 4.21 28.81
N THR A 32 -2.38 3.57 29.85
CA THR A 32 -1.82 2.24 29.79
C THR A 32 -2.96 1.35 29.31
N VAL A 33 -3.01 1.15 28.01
CA VAL A 33 -3.91 0.15 27.42
C VAL A 33 -3.52 -1.16 28.09
N PRO A 34 -4.41 -1.79 28.86
CA PRO A 34 -4.08 -3.02 29.55
C PRO A 34 -3.56 -4.00 28.51
N ALA A 35 -2.36 -4.53 28.74
CA ALA A 35 -1.64 -5.45 27.84
C ALA A 35 -2.35 -6.81 27.66
N THR A 36 -3.61 -6.89 27.94
CA THR A 36 -4.47 -8.05 27.84
C THR A 36 -5.44 -8.00 26.64
N VAL A 37 -5.15 -7.15 25.63
CA VAL A 37 -5.78 -7.36 24.33
C VAL A 37 -4.91 -8.33 23.53
N LYS A 38 -4.71 -9.50 24.07
CA LYS A 38 -4.43 -10.69 23.28
C LYS A 38 -5.76 -11.27 22.80
N THR A 39 -6.67 -10.42 22.46
CA THR A 39 -7.78 -10.77 21.61
C THR A 39 -7.19 -10.73 20.23
N ALA A 40 -6.73 -11.90 19.75
CA ALA A 40 -6.67 -12.12 18.32
C ALA A 40 -7.92 -11.43 17.78
N ALA A 41 -7.74 -10.49 16.84
CA ALA A 41 -8.85 -9.79 16.24
C ALA A 41 -9.77 -10.81 15.59
N THR A 42 -10.65 -11.40 16.37
CA THR A 42 -11.84 -12.06 15.87
C THR A 42 -12.70 -10.92 15.36
N GLY A 43 -12.40 -10.50 14.11
CA GLY A 43 -13.30 -9.61 13.43
C GLY A 43 -14.70 -10.23 13.44
N ASN A 44 -15.72 -9.41 13.30
CA ASN A 44 -17.10 -9.88 13.19
C ASN A 44 -17.35 -10.70 11.92
N LEU A 45 -16.34 -10.87 11.07
CA LEU A 45 -16.41 -11.58 9.80
C LEU A 45 -15.79 -12.99 9.97
N PRO A 46 -16.40 -14.05 9.41
CA PRO A 46 -15.81 -15.39 9.41
C PRO A 46 -14.50 -15.40 8.61
N ALA A 47 -13.61 -16.33 8.91
CA ALA A 47 -12.28 -16.43 8.30
C ALA A 47 -12.30 -16.55 6.76
N ASP A 48 -13.40 -17.00 6.18
CA ASP A 48 -13.62 -17.23 4.75
C ASP A 48 -14.72 -16.33 4.15
N PHE A 49 -15.04 -15.20 4.82
CA PHE A 49 -16.09 -14.29 4.35
C PHE A 49 -15.80 -13.71 2.95
N TYR A 50 -14.53 -13.57 2.60
CA TYR A 50 -14.13 -13.08 1.29
C TYR A 50 -13.85 -14.24 0.32
N PRO A 51 -14.43 -14.24 -0.88
CA PRO A 51 -14.25 -15.34 -1.82
C PRO A 51 -12.80 -15.52 -2.22
N ARG A 52 -12.34 -16.76 -2.29
CA ARG A 52 -10.98 -17.07 -2.71
C ARG A 52 -10.79 -16.79 -4.20
N ALA A 53 -9.61 -16.32 -4.59
CA ALA A 53 -9.27 -16.17 -5.99
C ALA A 53 -9.28 -17.54 -6.69
N SER A 54 -10.01 -17.64 -7.81
CA SER A 54 -10.05 -18.84 -8.67
C SER A 54 -8.96 -18.84 -9.74
N CYS A 55 -7.91 -18.04 -9.57
CA CYS A 55 -6.83 -17.87 -10.53
C CYS A 55 -5.96 -19.13 -10.64
N LYS A 56 -5.91 -19.72 -11.83
CA LYS A 56 -5.16 -20.96 -12.07
C LYS A 56 -3.71 -20.67 -12.43
N LYS A 57 -2.79 -20.97 -11.50
CA LYS A 57 -1.36 -20.81 -11.73
C LYS A 57 -0.84 -21.83 -12.75
N PRO A 58 -0.10 -21.42 -13.79
CA PRO A 58 0.48 -22.35 -14.76
C PRO A 58 1.60 -23.19 -14.15
N ASP A 59 1.73 -24.44 -14.60
CA ASP A 59 2.82 -25.34 -14.19
C ASP A 59 4.08 -25.08 -15.03
N GLY A 60 5.12 -24.58 -14.36
CA GLY A 60 6.43 -24.27 -14.98
C GLY A 60 7.52 -25.31 -14.74
N LYS A 61 7.17 -26.54 -14.28
CA LYS A 61 8.19 -27.56 -13.95
C LYS A 61 9.11 -27.90 -15.12
N PHE A 62 8.60 -27.87 -16.35
CA PHE A 62 9.36 -28.16 -17.56
C PHE A 62 10.47 -27.13 -17.84
N LEU A 63 10.33 -25.88 -17.36
CA LEU A 63 11.32 -24.80 -17.54
C LEU A 63 12.67 -25.11 -16.84
N LYS A 64 12.66 -26.03 -15.88
CA LYS A 64 13.88 -26.44 -15.15
C LYS A 64 14.75 -27.42 -15.94
N ARG A 65 14.29 -27.91 -17.09
CA ARG A 65 15.00 -28.87 -17.92
C ARG A 65 15.54 -28.19 -19.16
N THR A 66 16.83 -28.42 -19.45
CA THR A 66 17.43 -28.00 -20.72
C THR A 66 16.98 -28.99 -21.79
N PRO A 67 16.32 -28.57 -22.90
CA PRO A 67 15.92 -29.46 -23.97
C PRO A 67 17.12 -29.94 -24.75
N ALA A 68 17.07 -31.19 -25.31
CA ALA A 68 18.00 -31.62 -26.32
C ALA A 68 17.77 -30.83 -27.61
N SER A 69 18.80 -30.66 -28.44
CA SER A 69 18.72 -29.82 -29.64
C SER A 69 17.55 -30.18 -30.58
N ARG A 70 17.21 -31.48 -30.70
CA ARG A 70 16.07 -31.97 -31.49
C ARG A 70 14.70 -31.57 -30.89
N ASP A 71 14.63 -31.27 -29.58
CA ASP A 71 13.38 -31.01 -28.85
C ASP A 71 13.10 -29.51 -28.71
N ILE A 72 14.01 -28.64 -29.19
CA ILE A 72 13.90 -27.18 -29.05
C ILE A 72 12.58 -26.63 -29.62
N PRO A 73 12.10 -27.03 -30.82
CA PRO A 73 10.85 -26.47 -31.36
C PRO A 73 9.63 -26.78 -30.48
N GLU A 74 9.55 -27.99 -29.95
CA GLU A 74 8.46 -28.38 -29.04
C GLU A 74 8.57 -27.69 -27.70
N TYR A 75 9.77 -27.57 -27.15
CA TYR A 75 10.04 -26.83 -25.94
C TYR A 75 9.60 -25.37 -26.07
N ASN A 76 9.93 -24.71 -27.18
CA ASN A 76 9.53 -23.34 -27.44
C ASN A 76 7.99 -23.16 -27.48
N LYS A 77 7.26 -24.12 -28.06
CA LYS A 77 5.79 -24.12 -28.02
C LYS A 77 5.26 -24.19 -26.59
N LYS A 78 5.86 -25.03 -25.74
CA LYS A 78 5.49 -25.14 -24.32
C LYS A 78 5.79 -23.84 -23.56
N VAL A 79 6.92 -23.17 -23.86
CA VAL A 79 7.27 -21.87 -23.29
C VAL A 79 6.24 -20.79 -23.68
N GLN A 80 5.84 -20.75 -24.95
CA GLN A 80 4.82 -19.80 -25.41
C GLN A 80 3.47 -20.04 -24.72
N ALA A 81 3.03 -21.28 -24.63
CA ALA A 81 1.79 -21.64 -23.94
C ALA A 81 1.85 -21.28 -22.43
N TYR A 82 2.99 -21.52 -21.82
CA TYR A 82 3.23 -21.12 -20.42
C TYR A 82 3.15 -19.60 -20.24
N ASN A 83 3.79 -18.83 -21.10
CA ASN A 83 3.79 -17.38 -21.04
C ASN A 83 2.37 -16.81 -21.19
N GLN A 84 1.56 -17.37 -22.10
CA GLN A 84 0.16 -17.00 -22.24
C GLN A 84 -0.64 -17.32 -20.97
N ALA A 85 -0.48 -18.52 -20.42
CA ALA A 85 -1.15 -18.91 -19.19
C ALA A 85 -0.70 -18.07 -17.98
N ALA A 86 0.58 -17.71 -17.91
CA ALA A 86 1.12 -16.83 -16.88
C ALA A 86 0.55 -15.42 -17.00
N HIS A 87 0.38 -14.90 -18.20
CA HIS A 87 -0.25 -13.61 -18.44
C HIS A 87 -1.71 -13.62 -17.95
N ILE A 88 -2.49 -14.64 -18.31
CA ILE A 88 -3.88 -14.81 -17.88
C ILE A 88 -3.95 -14.90 -16.34
N PHE A 89 -3.05 -15.67 -15.72
CA PHE A 89 -2.97 -15.77 -14.27
C PHE A 89 -2.72 -14.42 -13.63
N ASN A 90 -1.75 -13.64 -14.14
CA ASN A 90 -1.43 -12.32 -13.61
C ASN A 90 -2.61 -11.34 -13.73
N LEU A 91 -3.30 -11.33 -14.87
CA LEU A 91 -4.52 -10.53 -15.05
C LEU A 91 -5.61 -10.93 -14.04
N CYS A 92 -5.82 -12.22 -13.85
CA CYS A 92 -6.78 -12.72 -12.87
C CYS A 92 -6.44 -12.24 -11.45
N VAL A 93 -5.19 -12.37 -11.02
CA VAL A 93 -4.74 -11.93 -9.69
C VAL A 93 -4.88 -10.42 -9.54
N THR A 94 -4.49 -9.65 -10.55
CA THR A 94 -4.60 -8.17 -10.52
C THR A 94 -6.07 -7.74 -10.41
N THR A 95 -6.96 -8.35 -11.20
CA THR A 95 -8.40 -8.06 -11.15
C THR A 95 -8.99 -8.40 -9.79
N TYR A 96 -8.66 -9.58 -9.26
CA TYR A 96 -9.11 -10.00 -7.93
C TYR A 96 -8.65 -9.03 -6.84
N THR A 97 -7.36 -8.64 -6.86
CA THR A 97 -6.81 -7.69 -5.88
C THR A 97 -7.48 -6.32 -5.99
N ALA A 98 -7.70 -5.81 -7.20
CA ALA A 98 -8.38 -4.55 -7.41
C ALA A 98 -9.84 -4.59 -6.92
N GLN A 99 -10.54 -5.73 -7.08
CA GLN A 99 -11.87 -5.91 -6.54
C GLN A 99 -11.85 -5.90 -5.00
N ALA A 100 -10.93 -6.65 -4.38
CA ALA A 100 -10.80 -6.69 -2.94
C ALA A 100 -10.50 -5.30 -2.34
N GLN A 101 -9.69 -4.49 -3.02
CA GLN A 101 -9.43 -3.11 -2.61
C GLN A 101 -10.68 -2.24 -2.64
N ARG A 102 -11.52 -2.36 -3.68
CA ARG A 102 -12.80 -1.64 -3.76
C ARG A 102 -13.75 -2.06 -2.63
N ASP A 103 -13.82 -3.35 -2.36
CA ASP A 103 -14.68 -3.88 -1.30
C ASP A 103 -14.25 -3.39 0.09
N MET A 104 -12.92 -3.31 0.35
CA MET A 104 -12.39 -2.70 1.56
C MET A 104 -12.76 -1.22 1.69
N GLU A 105 -12.76 -0.48 0.60
CA GLU A 105 -13.18 0.93 0.60
C GLU A 105 -14.65 1.08 0.96
N VAL A 106 -15.52 0.25 0.39
CA VAL A 106 -16.96 0.24 0.73
C VAL A 106 -17.18 -0.05 2.21
N ILE A 107 -16.44 -1.02 2.77
CA ILE A 107 -16.50 -1.33 4.20
C ILE A 107 -16.05 -0.12 5.04
N ARG A 108 -14.96 0.52 4.65
CA ARG A 108 -14.44 1.71 5.33
C ARG A 108 -15.44 2.86 5.34
N GLU A 109 -16.07 3.13 4.20
CA GLU A 109 -17.09 4.16 4.08
C GLU A 109 -18.31 3.86 4.95
N ALA A 110 -18.77 2.61 4.98
CA ALA A 110 -19.89 2.18 5.83
C ALA A 110 -19.58 2.36 7.33
N VAL A 111 -18.36 2.02 7.76
CA VAL A 111 -17.91 2.23 9.14
C VAL A 111 -17.85 3.72 9.48
N ASN A 112 -17.31 4.55 8.59
CA ASN A 112 -17.24 6.00 8.79
C ASN A 112 -18.64 6.62 8.88
N ALA A 113 -19.57 6.19 8.05
CA ALA A 113 -20.94 6.66 8.10
C ALA A 113 -21.63 6.30 9.44
N ALA A 114 -21.43 5.07 9.91
CA ALA A 114 -21.98 4.61 11.19
C ALA A 114 -21.39 5.34 12.43
N ASN A 115 -20.21 5.94 12.31
CA ASN A 115 -19.57 6.70 13.39
C ASN A 115 -19.88 8.20 13.34
N ALA A 116 -20.59 8.67 12.30
CA ALA A 116 -20.92 10.08 12.12
C ALA A 116 -22.27 10.49 12.76
N ASP A 117 -23.09 9.53 13.19
CA ASP A 117 -24.36 9.69 13.90
C ASP A 117 -24.16 9.76 15.44
#